data_edb5ee3d38416e6cfaff95d4833a2fd1
#
_entry.id   edb5ee3d38416e6cfaff95d4833a2fd1
#
_cell.length_a   1.000
_cell.length_b   1.000
_cell.length_c   1.000
_cell.angle_alpha   90.00
_cell.angle_beta   90.00
_cell.angle_gamma   90.00
#
_symmetry.space_group_name_H-M   'P 1'
#
loop_
_entity.id
_entity.type
_entity.pdbx_description
1 polymer ?
#
loop_
_entity_poly.entity_id
_entity_poly.type
_entity_poly.pdbx_seq_one_letter_code
_entity_poly.pdbx_strand_id
1 'polypeptide(L)'
;MNEDQNFSKRNALNAEKAQLMSSLAANTSPIGDWKVMKIYEARMRGEADPYDFETLATQRQEVRNRINVINIELAKLDGTEPTPAQLLALAKAEKQSEITDYDNSANVNAFIIGGVPMWLGFELRSRLKASLEAIETAGGTEMTKTFGGIDYTFTTEQWTAMINAVENYAGACQSVTAGHRQAVEALTTVKKVEDYDYTTGYPTKINFDTYFNQ
;
A
#
# COMPACT_ATOMS: atom_id res chain seq x y z
N MET A 1 10.75 35.70 2.51
CA MET A 1 11.01 34.89 3.74
C MET A 1 12.21 35.52 4.41
N ASN A 2 12.16 35.74 5.73
CA ASN A 2 13.24 36.38 6.49
C ASN A 2 14.41 35.36 6.63
N GLU A 3 15.66 35.81 6.75
CA GLU A 3 16.86 34.96 6.88
C GLU A 3 16.74 33.97 8.07
N ASP A 4 16.19 34.42 9.20
CA ASP A 4 15.95 33.57 10.37
C ASP A 4 14.96 32.41 10.10
N GLN A 5 13.94 32.67 9.28
CA GLN A 5 12.95 31.65 8.88
C GLN A 5 13.58 30.61 7.94
N ASN A 6 14.46 31.04 7.02
CA ASN A 6 15.20 30.16 6.13
C ASN A 6 16.19 29.29 6.90
N PHE A 7 16.89 29.86 7.87
CA PHE A 7 17.82 29.13 8.74
C PHE A 7 17.09 28.07 9.57
N SER A 8 15.98 28.44 10.21
CA SER A 8 15.17 27.51 11.00
C SER A 8 14.62 26.37 10.14
N LYS A 9 14.06 26.68 8.96
CA LYS A 9 13.55 25.67 8.01
C LYS A 9 14.66 24.73 7.54
N ARG A 10 15.85 25.25 7.22
CA ARG A 10 17.01 24.44 6.82
C ARG A 10 17.42 23.45 7.90
N ASN A 11 17.50 23.89 9.16
CA ASN A 11 17.87 23.03 10.27
C ASN A 11 16.83 21.91 10.48
N ALA A 12 15.55 22.24 10.40
CA ALA A 12 14.49 21.25 10.50
C ALA A 12 14.57 20.18 9.38
N LEU A 13 14.76 20.62 8.13
CA LEU A 13 14.91 19.71 6.98
C LEU A 13 16.14 18.81 7.11
N ASN A 14 17.28 19.35 7.54
CA ASN A 14 18.48 18.56 7.75
C ASN A 14 18.31 17.54 8.89
N ALA A 15 17.67 17.92 9.97
CA ALA A 15 17.37 17.01 11.08
C ALA A 15 16.44 15.87 10.63
N GLU A 16 15.35 16.19 9.91
CA GLU A 16 14.44 15.20 9.35
C GLU A 16 15.17 14.25 8.38
N LYS A 17 15.99 14.79 7.46
CA LYS A 17 16.79 13.99 6.53
C LYS A 17 17.72 13.03 7.27
N ALA A 18 18.43 13.49 8.29
CA ALA A 18 19.34 12.66 9.07
C ALA A 18 18.57 11.52 9.78
N GLN A 19 17.39 11.79 10.32
CA GLN A 19 16.53 10.79 10.95
C GLN A 19 16.04 9.74 9.93
N LEU A 20 15.60 10.17 8.75
CA LEU A 20 15.16 9.28 7.68
C LEU A 20 16.31 8.41 7.16
N MET A 21 17.49 8.96 6.95
CA MET A 21 18.68 8.20 6.57
C MET A 21 19.06 7.18 7.64
N SER A 22 19.00 7.56 8.91
CA SER A 22 19.23 6.65 10.04
C SER A 22 18.20 5.51 10.06
N SER A 23 16.94 5.78 9.75
CA SER A 23 15.92 4.74 9.71
C SER A 23 16.17 3.68 8.63
N LEU A 24 16.79 4.04 7.52
CA LEU A 24 17.18 3.09 6.47
C LEU A 24 18.40 2.24 6.86
N ALA A 25 19.35 2.81 7.62
CA ALA A 25 20.63 2.16 7.92
C ALA A 25 20.66 1.43 9.27
N ALA A 26 19.90 1.88 10.27
CA ALA A 26 20.03 1.40 11.65
C ALA A 26 19.62 -0.07 11.82
N ASN A 27 20.42 -0.83 12.54
CA ASN A 27 20.16 -2.24 12.85
C ASN A 27 18.97 -2.48 13.79
N THR A 28 18.43 -1.43 14.40
CA THR A 28 17.24 -1.48 15.25
C THR A 28 15.98 -1.00 14.53
N SER A 29 16.12 -0.43 13.34
CA SER A 29 15.00 0.08 12.56
C SER A 29 14.15 -1.05 11.98
N PRO A 30 12.81 -0.95 12.03
CA PRO A 30 11.91 -1.91 11.40
C PRO A 30 12.04 -1.97 9.87
N ILE A 31 12.65 -0.95 9.27
CA ILE A 31 12.92 -0.87 7.81
C ILE A 31 14.43 -0.80 7.49
N GLY A 32 15.29 -1.12 8.44
CA GLY A 32 16.75 -1.02 8.29
C GLY A 32 17.34 -1.98 7.25
N ASP A 33 18.55 -1.67 6.77
CA ASP A 33 19.29 -2.49 5.79
C ASP A 33 19.47 -3.94 6.24
N TRP A 34 19.55 -4.17 7.54
CA TRP A 34 19.70 -5.51 8.11
C TRP A 34 18.56 -6.47 7.72
N LYS A 35 17.30 -5.98 7.59
CA LYS A 35 16.20 -6.83 7.13
C LYS A 35 16.34 -7.21 5.67
N VAL A 36 16.78 -6.26 4.83
CA VAL A 36 17.06 -6.53 3.41
C VAL A 36 18.15 -7.60 3.28
N MET A 37 19.20 -7.48 4.10
CA MET A 37 20.28 -8.49 4.13
C MET A 37 19.77 -9.85 4.57
N LYS A 38 18.90 -9.92 5.57
CA LYS A 38 18.29 -11.19 6.02
C LYS A 38 17.42 -11.86 4.95
N ILE A 39 16.64 -11.07 4.20
CA ILE A 39 15.88 -11.58 3.05
C ILE A 39 16.85 -12.12 1.99
N TYR A 40 17.89 -11.36 1.66
CA TYR A 40 18.89 -11.79 0.68
C TYR A 40 19.58 -13.08 1.10
N GLU A 41 20.02 -13.20 2.36
CA GLU A 41 20.63 -14.42 2.92
C GLU A 41 19.69 -15.63 2.85
N ALA A 42 18.40 -15.47 3.18
CA ALA A 42 17.40 -16.52 3.09
C ALA A 42 17.21 -17.00 1.64
N ARG A 43 17.05 -16.07 0.71
CA ARG A 43 16.92 -16.38 -0.72
C ARG A 43 18.13 -17.12 -1.29
N MET A 44 19.34 -16.74 -0.86
CA MET A 44 20.59 -17.43 -1.25
C MET A 44 20.66 -18.86 -0.73
N ARG A 45 19.97 -19.16 0.38
CA ARG A 45 19.85 -20.53 0.93
C ARG A 45 18.64 -21.29 0.39
N GLY A 46 17.81 -20.68 -0.46
CA GLY A 46 16.56 -21.28 -0.94
C GLY A 46 15.47 -21.35 0.13
N GLU A 47 15.56 -20.54 1.17
CA GLU A 47 14.59 -20.42 2.26
C GLU A 47 13.54 -19.36 1.95
N ALA A 48 12.37 -19.43 2.60
CA ALA A 48 11.35 -18.39 2.52
C ALA A 48 11.84 -17.06 3.10
N ASP A 49 11.35 -15.96 2.56
CA ASP A 49 11.66 -14.63 3.07
C ASP A 49 11.24 -14.50 4.54
N PRO A 50 12.14 -14.09 5.46
CA PRO A 50 11.83 -13.98 6.89
C PRO A 50 10.99 -12.76 7.23
N TYR A 51 10.78 -11.86 6.28
CA TYR A 51 9.98 -10.64 6.39
C TYR A 51 9.18 -10.44 5.10
N ASP A 52 8.05 -9.73 5.18
CA ASP A 52 7.29 -9.28 4.01
C ASP A 52 8.13 -8.29 3.21
N PHE A 53 8.68 -8.78 2.09
CA PHE A 53 9.56 -7.99 1.22
C PHE A 53 8.83 -6.82 0.57
N GLU A 54 7.59 -7.01 0.11
CA GLU A 54 6.82 -5.97 -0.59
C GLU A 54 6.49 -4.80 0.34
N THR A 55 6.02 -5.11 1.54
CA THR A 55 5.78 -4.07 2.57
C THR A 55 7.07 -3.36 2.94
N LEU A 56 8.16 -4.09 3.15
CA LEU A 56 9.46 -3.51 3.48
C LEU A 56 9.99 -2.62 2.35
N ALA A 57 9.90 -3.08 1.09
CA ALA A 57 10.35 -2.32 -0.08
C ALA A 57 9.56 -1.02 -0.24
N THR A 58 8.23 -1.07 -0.07
CA THR A 58 7.34 0.10 -0.12
C THR A 58 7.71 1.12 0.94
N GLN A 59 7.79 0.73 2.21
CA GLN A 59 8.14 1.63 3.31
C GLN A 59 9.53 2.28 3.11
N ARG A 60 10.51 1.52 2.64
CA ARG A 60 11.84 2.04 2.33
C ARG A 60 11.83 3.02 1.15
N GLN A 61 10.98 2.77 0.15
CA GLN A 61 10.85 3.68 -0.99
C GLN A 61 10.20 5.01 -0.59
N GLU A 62 9.17 4.99 0.26
CA GLU A 62 8.55 6.20 0.82
C GLU A 62 9.57 7.08 1.55
N VAL A 63 10.44 6.47 2.38
CA VAL A 63 11.52 7.20 3.06
C VAL A 63 12.50 7.81 2.06
N ARG A 64 12.92 7.09 1.01
CA ARG A 64 13.79 7.63 -0.03
C ARG A 64 13.12 8.78 -0.79
N ASN A 65 11.84 8.65 -1.10
CA ASN A 65 11.07 9.70 -1.75
C ASN A 65 11.04 10.97 -0.90
N ARG A 66 10.80 10.85 0.40
CA ARG A 66 10.82 12.01 1.31
C ARG A 66 12.23 12.66 1.40
N ILE A 67 13.28 11.86 1.41
CA ILE A 67 14.67 12.37 1.34
C ILE A 67 14.89 13.17 0.05
N ASN A 68 14.38 12.71 -1.09
CA ASN A 68 14.49 13.42 -2.37
C ASN A 68 13.75 14.77 -2.33
N VAL A 69 12.55 14.82 -1.78
CA VAL A 69 11.78 16.06 -1.55
C VAL A 69 12.58 17.03 -0.70
N ILE A 70 13.14 16.58 0.42
CA ILE A 70 13.97 17.40 1.31
C ILE A 70 15.19 17.97 0.58
N ASN A 71 15.87 17.18 -0.25
CA ASN A 71 17.00 17.64 -1.04
C ASN A 71 16.62 18.77 -1.99
N ILE A 72 15.45 18.69 -2.63
CA ILE A 72 14.92 19.75 -3.51
C ILE A 72 14.58 21.00 -2.70
N GLU A 73 13.93 20.85 -1.53
CA GLU A 73 13.62 21.97 -0.65
C GLU A 73 14.89 22.69 -0.15
N LEU A 74 15.90 21.94 0.23
CA LEU A 74 17.20 22.49 0.64
C LEU A 74 17.88 23.23 -0.52
N ALA A 75 17.89 22.67 -1.73
CA ALA A 75 18.45 23.32 -2.91
C ALA A 75 17.74 24.65 -3.21
N LYS A 76 16.41 24.70 -3.12
CA LYS A 76 15.63 25.95 -3.27
C LYS A 76 15.98 26.99 -2.21
N LEU A 77 16.22 26.58 -0.96
CA LEU A 77 16.68 27.49 0.11
C LEU A 77 18.10 28.03 -0.16
N ASP A 78 18.92 27.31 -0.91
CA ASP A 78 20.26 27.72 -1.36
C ASP A 78 20.22 28.56 -2.64
N GLY A 79 19.02 28.84 -3.19
CA GLY A 79 18.86 29.55 -4.46
C GLY A 79 19.26 28.71 -5.68
N THR A 80 19.33 27.39 -5.52
CA THR A 80 19.66 26.46 -6.60
C THR A 80 18.38 25.90 -7.21
N GLU A 81 18.21 26.04 -8.53
CA GLU A 81 17.09 25.42 -9.23
C GLU A 81 17.25 23.89 -9.26
N PRO A 82 16.14 23.15 -9.01
CA PRO A 82 16.18 21.70 -9.10
C PRO A 82 16.57 21.23 -10.51
N THR A 83 17.40 20.23 -10.58
CA THR A 83 17.74 19.58 -11.85
C THR A 83 16.54 18.83 -12.45
N PRO A 84 16.48 18.64 -13.79
CA PRO A 84 15.44 17.83 -14.41
C PRO A 84 15.30 16.41 -13.81
N ALA A 85 16.41 15.80 -13.39
CA ALA A 85 16.41 14.50 -12.73
C ALA A 85 15.72 14.55 -11.33
N GLN A 86 15.97 15.61 -10.57
CA GLN A 86 15.32 15.83 -9.27
C GLN A 86 13.82 16.08 -9.43
N LEU A 87 13.41 16.87 -10.43
CA LEU A 87 12.00 17.12 -10.72
C LEU A 87 11.29 15.84 -11.17
N LEU A 88 11.93 15.00 -11.98
CA LEU A 88 11.40 13.71 -12.38
C LEU A 88 11.22 12.77 -11.19
N ALA A 89 12.22 12.70 -10.30
CA ALA A 89 12.17 11.88 -9.09
C ALA A 89 11.01 12.34 -8.16
N LEU A 90 10.81 13.66 -8.03
CA LEU A 90 9.70 14.22 -7.26
C LEU A 90 8.35 13.83 -7.86
N ALA A 91 8.15 14.06 -9.16
CA ALA A 91 6.90 13.72 -9.85
C ALA A 91 6.57 12.23 -9.71
N LYS A 92 7.57 11.34 -9.85
CA LYS A 92 7.38 9.90 -9.61
C LYS A 92 6.94 9.61 -8.18
N ALA A 93 7.59 10.23 -7.19
CA ALA A 93 7.25 10.04 -5.79
C ALA A 93 5.79 10.46 -5.49
N GLU A 94 5.37 11.60 -6.01
CA GLU A 94 3.99 12.09 -5.89
C GLU A 94 3.00 11.14 -6.56
N LYS A 95 3.29 10.68 -7.78
CA LYS A 95 2.44 9.72 -8.50
C LYS A 95 2.35 8.37 -7.78
N GLN A 96 3.43 7.88 -7.18
CA GLN A 96 3.42 6.66 -6.35
C GLN A 96 2.53 6.82 -5.11
N SER A 97 2.51 8.01 -4.49
CA SER A 97 1.59 8.30 -3.38
C SER A 97 0.13 8.31 -3.85
N GLU A 98 -0.17 8.97 -4.99
CA GLU A 98 -1.51 8.98 -5.58
C GLU A 98 -2.01 7.55 -5.87
N ILE A 99 -1.17 6.67 -6.43
CA ILE A 99 -1.49 5.27 -6.68
C ILE A 99 -1.79 4.54 -5.36
N THR A 100 -1.01 4.80 -4.32
CA THR A 100 -1.22 4.18 -2.99
C THR A 100 -2.54 4.63 -2.38
N ASP A 101 -2.85 5.93 -2.45
CA ASP A 101 -4.10 6.49 -1.94
C ASP A 101 -5.32 5.95 -2.70
N TYR A 102 -5.19 5.81 -4.02
CA TYR A 102 -6.24 5.22 -4.85
C TYR A 102 -6.48 3.74 -4.53
N ASP A 103 -5.41 2.96 -4.38
CA ASP A 103 -5.46 1.55 -4.00
C ASP A 103 -6.14 1.35 -2.63
N ASN A 104 -5.85 2.23 -1.67
CA ASN A 104 -6.45 2.19 -0.33
C ASN A 104 -7.88 2.76 -0.28
N SER A 105 -8.35 3.38 -1.34
CA SER A 105 -9.67 4.01 -1.38
C SER A 105 -10.78 3.01 -1.71
N ALA A 106 -12.03 3.44 -1.49
CA ALA A 106 -13.21 2.69 -1.93
C ALA A 106 -13.34 2.56 -3.47
N ASN A 107 -12.47 3.23 -4.24
CA ASN A 107 -12.39 3.00 -5.69
C ASN A 107 -11.89 1.60 -6.01
N VAL A 108 -10.98 1.07 -5.20
CA VAL A 108 -10.39 -0.26 -5.33
C VAL A 108 -10.92 -1.18 -4.23
N ASN A 109 -10.79 -0.78 -2.97
CA ASN A 109 -11.14 -1.59 -1.81
C ASN A 109 -12.63 -1.49 -1.48
N ALA A 110 -13.47 -2.09 -2.32
CA ALA A 110 -14.91 -2.20 -2.06
C ALA A 110 -15.54 -3.39 -2.80
N PHE A 111 -16.55 -3.98 -2.18
CA PHE A 111 -17.56 -4.85 -2.79
C PHE A 111 -18.94 -4.36 -2.36
N ILE A 112 -20.00 -4.81 -3.02
CA ILE A 112 -21.38 -4.44 -2.71
C ILE A 112 -22.07 -5.61 -2.01
N ILE A 113 -22.77 -5.29 -0.92
CA ILE A 113 -23.68 -6.22 -0.22
C ILE A 113 -24.81 -5.42 0.42
N GLY A 114 -26.06 -5.83 0.22
CA GLY A 114 -27.25 -5.07 0.63
C GLY A 114 -27.32 -3.68 -0.01
N GLY A 115 -26.78 -3.52 -1.24
CA GLY A 115 -26.67 -2.24 -1.92
C GLY A 115 -25.63 -1.28 -1.32
N VAL A 116 -24.87 -1.69 -0.30
CA VAL A 116 -23.90 -0.85 0.42
C VAL A 116 -22.47 -1.27 0.08
N PRO A 117 -21.56 -0.31 -0.24
CA PRO A 117 -20.16 -0.61 -0.40
C PRO A 117 -19.52 -0.99 0.94
N MET A 118 -18.77 -2.09 0.94
CA MET A 118 -18.09 -2.64 2.12
C MET A 118 -16.71 -3.16 1.74
N TRP A 119 -15.79 -3.20 2.70
CA TRP A 119 -14.49 -3.85 2.54
C TRP A 119 -14.12 -4.70 3.74
N LEU A 120 -13.61 -5.88 3.48
CA LEU A 120 -13.02 -6.76 4.47
C LEU A 120 -11.50 -6.73 4.29
N GLY A 121 -10.79 -6.02 5.16
CA GLY A 121 -9.34 -6.00 5.18
C GLY A 121 -8.76 -7.39 5.51
N PHE A 122 -7.48 -7.61 5.18
CA PHE A 122 -6.81 -8.91 5.33
C PHE A 122 -6.97 -9.50 6.74
N GLU A 123 -6.75 -8.71 7.78
CA GLU A 123 -6.86 -9.17 9.16
C GLU A 123 -8.27 -9.65 9.50
N LEU A 124 -9.29 -8.91 9.05
CA LEU A 124 -10.68 -9.29 9.27
C LEU A 124 -11.05 -10.56 8.51
N ARG A 125 -10.59 -10.71 7.25
CA ARG A 125 -10.81 -11.96 6.49
C ARG A 125 -10.17 -13.16 7.19
N SER A 126 -8.95 -13.01 7.72
CA SER A 126 -8.25 -14.06 8.46
C SER A 126 -9.01 -14.47 9.73
N ARG A 127 -9.54 -13.49 10.49
CA ARG A 127 -10.36 -13.76 11.68
C ARG A 127 -11.69 -14.43 11.33
N LEU A 128 -12.32 -14.05 10.22
CA LEU A 128 -13.55 -14.69 9.75
C LEU A 128 -13.31 -16.15 9.36
N LYS A 129 -12.20 -16.46 8.66
CA LYS A 129 -11.80 -17.84 8.33
C LYS A 129 -11.63 -18.69 9.61
N ALA A 130 -10.92 -18.21 10.60
CA ALA A 130 -10.74 -18.91 11.87
C ALA A 130 -12.06 -19.10 12.62
N SER A 131 -12.98 -18.12 12.56
CA SER A 131 -14.32 -18.26 13.16
C SER A 131 -15.16 -19.32 12.44
N LEU A 132 -15.08 -19.41 11.12
CA LEU A 132 -15.80 -20.41 10.31
C LEU A 132 -15.29 -21.82 10.64
N GLU A 133 -13.98 -22.03 10.66
CA GLU A 133 -13.37 -23.32 11.02
C GLU A 133 -13.84 -23.80 12.42
N ALA A 134 -13.92 -22.88 13.39
CA ALA A 134 -14.39 -23.20 14.74
C ALA A 134 -15.88 -23.59 14.75
N ILE A 135 -16.73 -22.90 13.98
CA ILE A 135 -18.17 -23.19 13.86
C ILE A 135 -18.38 -24.55 13.19
N GLU A 136 -17.69 -24.81 12.08
CA GLU A 136 -17.79 -26.07 11.34
C GLU A 136 -17.31 -27.26 12.19
N THR A 137 -16.22 -27.08 12.95
CA THR A 137 -15.70 -28.10 13.88
C THR A 137 -16.73 -28.42 14.99
N ALA A 138 -17.52 -27.43 15.40
CA ALA A 138 -18.62 -27.61 16.37
C ALA A 138 -19.93 -28.13 15.74
N GLY A 139 -19.95 -28.41 14.43
CA GLY A 139 -21.14 -28.88 13.70
C GLY A 139 -22.13 -27.77 13.36
N GLY A 140 -21.75 -26.51 13.49
CA GLY A 140 -22.56 -25.36 13.08
C GLY A 140 -22.52 -25.14 11.55
N THR A 141 -23.60 -24.61 11.01
CA THR A 141 -23.76 -24.42 9.56
C THR A 141 -23.99 -22.96 9.15
N GLU A 142 -24.12 -22.06 10.12
CA GLU A 142 -24.38 -20.63 9.88
C GLU A 142 -23.56 -19.77 10.81
N MET A 143 -23.24 -18.56 10.35
CA MET A 143 -22.58 -17.53 11.13
C MET A 143 -23.22 -16.17 10.90
N THR A 144 -23.47 -15.45 11.99
CA THR A 144 -23.91 -14.05 11.93
C THR A 144 -22.76 -13.13 12.28
N LYS A 145 -22.54 -12.09 11.49
CA LYS A 145 -21.59 -11.00 11.77
C LYS A 145 -22.25 -9.65 11.53
N THR A 146 -21.98 -8.71 12.43
CA THR A 146 -22.48 -7.34 12.36
C THR A 146 -21.40 -6.45 11.72
N PHE A 147 -21.77 -5.77 10.64
CA PHE A 147 -20.93 -4.75 9.99
C PHE A 147 -21.75 -3.48 9.80
N GLY A 148 -21.21 -2.34 10.21
CA GLY A 148 -21.90 -1.06 10.09
C GLY A 148 -23.26 -1.01 10.80
N GLY A 149 -23.47 -1.85 11.82
CA GLY A 149 -24.75 -1.96 12.54
C GLY A 149 -25.80 -2.84 11.85
N ILE A 150 -25.45 -3.54 10.78
CA ILE A 150 -26.32 -4.48 10.05
C ILE A 150 -25.81 -5.90 10.31
N ASP A 151 -26.73 -6.80 10.66
CA ASP A 151 -26.46 -8.22 10.85
C ASP A 151 -26.56 -8.98 9.53
N TYR A 152 -25.47 -9.68 9.19
CA TYR A 152 -25.38 -10.56 8.03
C TYR A 152 -25.29 -12.00 8.50
N THR A 153 -26.33 -12.78 8.21
CA THR A 153 -26.38 -14.22 8.51
C THR A 153 -26.29 -14.99 7.21
N PHE A 154 -25.24 -15.79 7.08
CA PHE A 154 -25.00 -16.66 5.93
C PHE A 154 -24.58 -18.05 6.39
N THR A 155 -24.72 -19.05 5.52
CA THR A 155 -24.14 -20.37 5.76
C THR A 155 -22.60 -20.27 5.78
N THR A 156 -21.95 -21.26 6.41
CA THR A 156 -20.47 -21.33 6.42
C THR A 156 -19.90 -21.40 5.02
N GLU A 157 -20.58 -22.09 4.10
CA GLU A 157 -20.19 -22.17 2.68
C GLU A 157 -20.30 -20.81 1.99
N GLN A 158 -21.39 -20.04 2.21
CA GLN A 158 -21.54 -18.70 1.65
C GLN A 158 -20.48 -17.73 2.17
N TRP A 159 -20.19 -17.76 3.48
CA TRP A 159 -19.11 -16.96 4.06
C TRP A 159 -17.76 -17.32 3.45
N THR A 160 -17.46 -18.61 3.32
CA THR A 160 -16.22 -19.10 2.71
C THR A 160 -16.11 -18.65 1.27
N ALA A 161 -17.17 -18.78 0.47
CA ALA A 161 -17.22 -18.32 -0.90
C ALA A 161 -16.98 -16.80 -1.00
N MET A 162 -17.63 -15.99 -0.13
CA MET A 162 -17.44 -14.55 -0.07
C MET A 162 -15.99 -14.19 0.25
N ILE A 163 -15.42 -14.76 1.30
CA ILE A 163 -14.05 -14.47 1.71
C ILE A 163 -13.07 -14.82 0.60
N ASN A 164 -13.22 -15.97 -0.05
CA ASN A 164 -12.36 -16.38 -1.15
C ASN A 164 -12.52 -15.47 -2.38
N ALA A 165 -13.73 -15.03 -2.70
CA ALA A 165 -13.97 -14.08 -3.78
C ALA A 165 -13.29 -12.73 -3.51
N VAL A 166 -13.43 -12.20 -2.27
CA VAL A 166 -12.76 -10.94 -1.86
C VAL A 166 -11.24 -11.09 -1.87
N GLU A 167 -10.70 -12.26 -1.46
CA GLU A 167 -9.25 -12.52 -1.49
C GLU A 167 -8.71 -12.53 -2.92
N ASN A 168 -9.38 -13.22 -3.83
CA ASN A 168 -9.01 -13.24 -5.25
C ASN A 168 -9.11 -11.82 -5.88
N TYR A 169 -10.15 -11.07 -5.55
CA TYR A 169 -10.31 -9.70 -6.00
C TYR A 169 -9.18 -8.81 -5.47
N ALA A 170 -8.86 -8.89 -4.17
CA ALA A 170 -7.77 -8.13 -3.57
C ALA A 170 -6.41 -8.46 -4.22
N GLY A 171 -6.12 -9.73 -4.46
CA GLY A 171 -4.90 -10.16 -5.15
C GLY A 171 -4.80 -9.61 -6.59
N ALA A 172 -5.92 -9.60 -7.32
CA ALA A 172 -5.97 -9.01 -8.65
C ALA A 172 -5.75 -7.49 -8.62
N CYS A 173 -6.36 -6.78 -7.65
CA CYS A 173 -6.13 -5.34 -7.46
C CYS A 173 -4.66 -5.04 -7.13
N GLN A 174 -4.05 -5.81 -6.22
CA GLN A 174 -2.62 -5.65 -5.89
C GLN A 174 -1.72 -5.82 -7.11
N SER A 175 -2.03 -6.77 -7.99
CA SER A 175 -1.27 -6.99 -9.22
C SER A 175 -1.37 -5.79 -10.17
N VAL A 176 -2.55 -5.17 -10.30
CA VAL A 176 -2.76 -3.96 -11.11
C VAL A 176 -2.00 -2.77 -10.51
N THR A 177 -2.12 -2.56 -9.20
CA THR A 177 -1.38 -1.50 -8.48
C THR A 177 0.13 -1.65 -8.64
N ALA A 178 0.67 -2.88 -8.52
CA ALA A 178 2.09 -3.14 -8.75
C ALA A 178 2.50 -2.83 -10.19
N GLY A 179 1.67 -3.18 -11.17
CA GLY A 179 1.87 -2.84 -12.58
C GLY A 179 1.93 -1.33 -12.82
N HIS A 180 1.01 -0.55 -12.23
CA HIS A 180 1.03 0.92 -12.32
C HIS A 180 2.29 1.51 -11.70
N ARG A 181 2.70 1.04 -10.52
CA ARG A 181 3.93 1.50 -9.86
C ARG A 181 5.16 1.25 -10.73
N GLN A 182 5.26 0.05 -11.32
CA GLN A 182 6.36 -0.29 -12.22
C GLN A 182 6.34 0.56 -13.50
N ALA A 183 5.17 0.81 -14.08
CA ALA A 183 5.01 1.65 -15.25
C ALA A 183 5.46 3.08 -14.99
N VAL A 184 5.08 3.68 -13.85
CA VAL A 184 5.51 5.02 -13.45
C VAL A 184 7.04 5.09 -13.28
N GLU A 185 7.67 4.06 -12.69
CA GLU A 185 9.14 4.02 -12.56
C GLU A 185 9.86 4.00 -13.91
N ALA A 186 9.27 3.40 -14.94
CA ALA A 186 9.84 3.35 -16.28
C ALA A 186 9.72 4.67 -17.05
N LEU A 187 8.90 5.62 -16.61
CA LEU A 187 8.71 6.91 -17.29
C LEU A 187 9.95 7.80 -17.15
N THR A 188 10.26 8.55 -18.21
CA THR A 188 11.51 9.31 -18.33
C THR A 188 11.33 10.82 -18.33
N THR A 189 10.10 11.33 -18.27
CA THR A 189 9.81 12.77 -18.23
C THR A 189 8.72 13.09 -17.22
N VAL A 190 8.80 14.27 -16.59
CA VAL A 190 7.81 14.79 -15.64
C VAL A 190 6.41 14.75 -16.26
N LYS A 191 6.25 15.29 -17.46
CA LYS A 191 4.94 15.32 -18.13
C LYS A 191 4.31 13.95 -18.31
N LYS A 192 5.08 12.93 -18.69
CA LYS A 192 4.56 11.56 -18.83
C LYS A 192 4.13 10.97 -17.49
N VAL A 193 4.81 11.32 -16.41
CA VAL A 193 4.46 10.90 -15.04
C VAL A 193 3.16 11.59 -14.60
N GLU A 194 3.06 12.89 -14.80
CA GLU A 194 1.86 13.68 -14.47
C GLU A 194 0.63 13.19 -15.24
N ASP A 195 0.77 12.95 -16.54
CA ASP A 195 -0.30 12.49 -17.44
C ASP A 195 -0.65 11.00 -17.26
N TYR A 196 0.07 10.24 -16.44
CA TYR A 196 -0.16 8.81 -16.28
C TYR A 196 -1.46 8.51 -15.56
N ASP A 197 -2.35 7.76 -16.22
CA ASP A 197 -3.63 7.30 -15.67
C ASP A 197 -3.47 5.94 -14.98
N TYR A 198 -3.55 5.94 -13.67
CA TYR A 198 -3.49 4.76 -12.82
C TYR A 198 -4.87 4.26 -12.37
N THR A 199 -5.96 4.86 -12.85
CA THR A 199 -7.31 4.51 -12.40
C THR A 199 -7.92 3.35 -13.17
N THR A 200 -7.24 2.84 -14.18
CA THR A 200 -7.69 1.82 -15.12
C THR A 200 -7.14 0.42 -14.81
N GLY A 201 -7.71 -0.60 -15.42
CA GLY A 201 -7.22 -1.97 -15.34
C GLY A 201 -7.64 -2.74 -14.08
N TYR A 202 -8.22 -2.10 -13.09
CA TYR A 202 -8.74 -2.79 -11.90
C TYR A 202 -9.94 -3.67 -12.24
N PRO A 203 -10.09 -4.83 -11.57
CA PRO A 203 -11.22 -5.71 -11.80
C PRO A 203 -12.54 -5.05 -11.39
N THR A 204 -13.62 -5.48 -12.01
CA THR A 204 -14.97 -5.04 -11.61
C THR A 204 -15.26 -5.45 -10.18
N LYS A 205 -15.79 -4.51 -9.38
CA LYS A 205 -16.18 -4.77 -7.99
C LYS A 205 -17.19 -5.90 -7.90
N ILE A 206 -16.98 -6.78 -6.91
CA ILE A 206 -17.91 -7.88 -6.65
C ILE A 206 -19.22 -7.29 -6.11
N ASN A 207 -20.33 -7.80 -6.60
CA ASN A 207 -21.66 -7.51 -6.05
C ASN A 207 -22.26 -8.80 -5.48
N PHE A 208 -22.27 -8.95 -4.16
CA PHE A 208 -22.78 -10.13 -3.48
C PHE A 208 -24.30 -10.22 -3.49
N ASP A 209 -25.03 -9.13 -3.77
CA ASP A 209 -26.49 -9.17 -3.94
C ASP A 209 -26.89 -10.01 -5.16
N THR A 210 -26.00 -10.11 -6.16
CA THR A 210 -26.20 -10.95 -7.35
C THR A 210 -25.38 -12.24 -7.33
N TYR A 211 -24.31 -12.28 -6.54
CA TYR A 211 -23.37 -13.40 -6.51
C TYR A 211 -23.99 -14.69 -5.96
N PHE A 212 -24.83 -14.59 -4.91
CA PHE A 212 -25.48 -15.74 -4.30
C PHE A 212 -26.81 -16.13 -4.98
N ASN A 213 -27.24 -15.38 -5.99
CA ASN A 213 -28.47 -15.64 -6.73
C ASN A 213 -28.21 -16.30 -8.11
N GLN A 214 -26.96 -16.70 -8.39
CA GLN A 214 -26.56 -17.48 -9.55
C GLN A 214 -26.48 -18.98 -9.18
#